data_48730622d29206cf170dfac8e1cf5805
#
_entry.id   48730622d29206cf170dfac8e1cf5805
#
_cell.length_a   1.000
_cell.length_b   1.000
_cell.length_c   1.000
_cell.angle_alpha   90.00
_cell.angle_beta   90.00
_cell.angle_gamma   90.00
#
_symmetry.space_group_name_H-M   'P 1'
#
loop_
_entity.id
_entity.type
_entity.pdbx_description
1 polymer ?
#
loop_
_entity_poly.entity_id
_entity_poly.type
_entity_poly.pdbx_seq_one_letter_code
_entity_poly.pdbx_strand_id
1 'polypeptide(L)'
;VGGNSGKKKILVTSSLSGEGKSFVAANLALSLALTDKKVVLLELDLANPSLSAKLNVNYKEGVSNYLWGECEPEHIIKRTAANNNLFFIPSGPLPENPSELLMSDKLKELLAYLEEAFDIIIIDSAPATLLSDAYVLSPLCDVTLYVVKHKFTPKSYLERLDEENSANQLNNMRIVFNGIQSRGFTKNGYGYGYGYGY
;
A
#
# COMPACT_ATOMS: atom_id res chain seq x y z
N VAL A 1 4.55 31.78 5.39
CA VAL A 1 5.17 30.84 4.45
C VAL A 1 4.20 29.69 4.31
N GLY A 2 3.34 29.74 3.26
CA GLY A 2 2.35 28.72 2.97
C GLY A 2 3.05 27.44 2.54
N GLY A 3 3.15 26.49 3.45
CA GLY A 3 3.52 25.12 3.10
C GLY A 3 2.45 24.56 2.19
N ASN A 4 2.81 24.27 0.95
CA ASN A 4 1.99 23.54 0.01
C ASN A 4 1.76 22.15 0.62
N SER A 5 0.62 21.94 1.29
CA SER A 5 0.22 20.63 1.81
C SER A 5 -0.23 19.79 0.61
N GLY A 6 0.73 19.42 -0.22
CA GLY A 6 0.48 18.54 -1.36
C GLY A 6 -0.18 17.26 -0.89
N LYS A 7 -1.30 16.93 -1.48
CA LYS A 7 -1.95 15.63 -1.36
C LYS A 7 -0.91 14.56 -1.68
N LYS A 8 -0.86 13.47 -0.89
CA LYS A 8 0.22 12.48 -1.01
C LYS A 8 -0.31 11.12 -1.45
N LYS A 9 0.27 10.62 -2.52
CA LYS A 9 0.11 9.23 -2.98
C LYS A 9 1.29 8.41 -2.47
N ILE A 10 1.01 7.41 -1.65
CA ILE A 10 2.00 6.55 -1.02
C ILE A 10 1.82 5.13 -1.55
N LEU A 11 2.78 4.65 -2.31
CA LEU A 11 2.84 3.27 -2.75
C LEU A 11 3.47 2.40 -1.66
N VAL A 12 2.87 1.25 -1.37
CA VAL A 12 3.41 0.24 -0.45
C VAL A 12 3.63 -1.04 -1.23
N THR A 13 4.87 -1.48 -1.31
CA THR A 13 5.30 -2.73 -1.96
C THR A 13 6.29 -3.50 -1.08
N SER A 14 6.76 -4.64 -1.56
CA SER A 14 7.74 -5.47 -0.85
C SER A 14 8.55 -6.31 -1.85
N SER A 15 9.61 -7.02 -1.38
CA SER A 15 10.33 -7.98 -2.22
C SER A 15 9.47 -9.20 -2.52
N LEU A 16 8.91 -9.80 -1.47
CA LEU A 16 8.22 -11.09 -1.51
C LEU A 16 6.82 -11.00 -0.90
N SER A 17 5.97 -11.94 -1.28
CA SER A 17 4.71 -12.16 -0.57
C SER A 17 4.98 -12.58 0.89
N GLY A 18 4.16 -12.10 1.83
CA GLY A 18 4.30 -12.45 3.25
C GLY A 18 5.22 -11.51 4.07
N GLU A 19 5.82 -10.47 3.48
CA GLU A 19 6.63 -9.47 4.18
C GLU A 19 5.80 -8.47 4.98
N GLY A 20 4.51 -8.38 4.70
CA GLY A 20 3.55 -7.56 5.45
C GLY A 20 3.22 -6.22 4.80
N LYS A 21 3.41 -6.06 3.48
CA LYS A 21 3.04 -4.86 2.74
C LYS A 21 1.62 -4.39 3.04
N SER A 22 0.63 -5.27 2.88
CA SER A 22 -0.79 -4.96 3.12
C SER A 22 -1.09 -4.63 4.60
N PHE A 23 -0.39 -5.28 5.55
CA PHE A 23 -0.47 -4.94 6.97
C PHE A 23 0.05 -3.52 7.23
N VAL A 24 1.20 -3.17 6.65
CA VAL A 24 1.79 -1.83 6.77
C VAL A 24 0.88 -0.80 6.12
N ALA A 25 0.36 -1.07 4.91
CA ALA A 25 -0.54 -0.17 4.20
C ALA A 25 -1.82 0.13 5.01
N ALA A 26 -2.48 -0.91 5.53
CA ALA A 26 -3.72 -0.75 6.31
C ALA A 26 -3.49 0.01 7.63
N ASN A 27 -2.42 -0.31 8.37
CA ASN A 27 -2.13 0.37 9.63
C ASN A 27 -1.67 1.82 9.43
N LEU A 28 -0.91 2.09 8.38
CA LEU A 28 -0.53 3.46 8.01
C LEU A 28 -1.77 4.29 7.64
N ALA A 29 -2.67 3.72 6.82
CA ALA A 29 -3.91 4.38 6.43
C ALA A 29 -4.78 4.71 7.65
N LEU A 30 -4.96 3.75 8.57
CA LEU A 30 -5.70 3.97 9.81
C LEU A 30 -5.03 5.03 10.69
N SER A 31 -3.71 4.95 10.87
CA SER A 31 -2.96 5.92 11.71
C SER A 31 -3.09 7.34 11.18
N LEU A 32 -3.05 7.52 9.85
CA LEU A 32 -3.22 8.83 9.23
C LEU A 32 -4.68 9.32 9.33
N ALA A 33 -5.67 8.43 9.19
CA ALA A 33 -7.07 8.79 9.36
C ALA A 33 -7.41 9.25 10.80
N LEU A 34 -6.67 8.75 11.81
CA LEU A 34 -6.79 9.21 13.20
C LEU A 34 -6.26 10.64 13.43
N THR A 35 -5.55 11.22 12.46
CA THR A 35 -5.09 12.63 12.49
C THR A 35 -6.03 13.58 11.73
N ASP A 36 -7.31 13.24 11.64
CA ASP A 36 -8.34 14.00 10.92
C ASP A 36 -8.06 14.20 9.42
N LYS A 37 -7.19 13.37 8.83
CA LYS A 37 -6.97 13.34 7.39
C LYS A 37 -7.96 12.39 6.73
N LYS A 38 -8.53 12.83 5.60
CA LYS A 38 -9.38 11.98 4.78
C LYS A 38 -8.51 11.07 3.93
N VAL A 39 -8.47 9.79 4.29
CA VAL A 39 -7.54 8.79 3.72
C VAL A 39 -8.31 7.75 2.93
N VAL A 40 -7.80 7.38 1.76
CA VAL A 40 -8.26 6.22 1.01
C VAL A 40 -7.15 5.17 0.90
N LEU A 41 -7.49 3.92 1.22
CA LEU A 41 -6.65 2.74 1.02
C LEU A 41 -7.13 2.03 -0.24
N LEU A 42 -6.25 1.90 -1.23
CA LEU A 42 -6.52 1.34 -2.55
C LEU A 42 -5.80 0.00 -2.71
N GLU A 43 -6.55 -1.09 -2.96
CA GLU A 43 -6.00 -2.43 -3.18
C GLU A 43 -5.70 -2.64 -4.66
N LEU A 44 -4.43 -2.49 -5.07
CA LEU A 44 -3.92 -2.70 -6.43
C LEU A 44 -3.06 -3.97 -6.58
N ASP A 45 -3.02 -4.86 -5.60
CA ASP A 45 -2.52 -6.23 -5.80
C ASP A 45 -3.62 -7.04 -6.51
N LEU A 46 -3.82 -6.76 -7.80
CA LEU A 46 -4.90 -7.36 -8.59
C LEU A 46 -4.65 -8.84 -8.90
N ALA A 47 -3.42 -9.31 -8.74
CA ALA A 47 -3.06 -10.71 -8.93
C ALA A 47 -3.38 -11.57 -7.69
N ASN A 48 -3.17 -11.01 -6.49
CA ASN A 48 -3.37 -11.73 -5.22
C ASN A 48 -3.88 -10.79 -4.12
N PRO A 49 -5.09 -10.24 -4.26
CA PRO A 49 -5.66 -9.32 -3.28
C PRO A 49 -5.84 -10.00 -1.93
N SER A 50 -5.51 -9.32 -0.86
CA SER A 50 -5.56 -9.87 0.49
C SER A 50 -6.16 -8.93 1.54
N LEU A 51 -6.32 -7.65 1.21
CA LEU A 51 -6.87 -6.67 2.14
C LEU A 51 -8.36 -6.89 2.39
N SER A 52 -9.14 -7.12 1.34
CA SER A 52 -10.57 -7.39 1.46
C SER A 52 -10.86 -8.57 2.39
N ALA A 53 -10.10 -9.66 2.25
CA ALA A 53 -10.22 -10.83 3.12
C ALA A 53 -9.80 -10.52 4.57
N LYS A 54 -8.70 -9.78 4.78
CA LYS A 54 -8.20 -9.40 6.11
C LYS A 54 -9.11 -8.41 6.83
N LEU A 55 -9.78 -7.53 6.08
CA LEU A 55 -10.76 -6.58 6.61
C LEU A 55 -12.14 -7.22 6.81
N ASN A 56 -12.28 -8.52 6.46
CA ASN A 56 -13.54 -9.27 6.51
C ASN A 56 -14.69 -8.58 5.75
N VAL A 57 -14.35 -8.01 4.59
CA VAL A 57 -15.29 -7.32 3.71
C VAL A 57 -15.38 -8.08 2.38
N ASN A 58 -16.60 -8.27 1.90
CA ASN A 58 -16.87 -8.93 0.62
C ASN A 58 -17.55 -7.94 -0.32
N TYR A 59 -16.76 -7.18 -1.05
CA TYR A 59 -17.26 -6.28 -2.07
C TYR A 59 -17.17 -6.94 -3.44
N LYS A 60 -18.30 -6.96 -4.16
CA LYS A 60 -18.38 -7.54 -5.51
C LYS A 60 -17.73 -6.65 -6.56
N GLU A 61 -17.70 -5.33 -6.32
CA GLU A 61 -17.17 -4.32 -7.22
C GLU A 61 -15.97 -3.62 -6.61
N GLY A 62 -14.98 -3.32 -7.45
CA GLY A 62 -13.75 -2.67 -7.05
C GLY A 62 -13.02 -2.04 -8.23
N VAL A 63 -11.71 -1.86 -8.06
CA VAL A 63 -10.84 -1.20 -9.04
C VAL A 63 -10.98 -1.81 -10.42
N SER A 64 -10.97 -3.14 -10.56
CA SER A 64 -11.04 -3.81 -11.86
C SER A 64 -12.32 -3.45 -12.63
N ASN A 65 -13.47 -3.37 -11.94
CA ASN A 65 -14.72 -2.93 -12.60
C ASN A 65 -14.62 -1.50 -13.15
N TYR A 66 -14.03 -0.58 -12.37
CA TYR A 66 -13.81 0.78 -12.85
C TYR A 66 -12.84 0.81 -14.04
N LEU A 67 -11.74 0.09 -13.97
CA LEU A 67 -10.75 0.03 -15.05
C LEU A 67 -11.30 -0.58 -16.33
N TRP A 68 -12.26 -1.52 -16.23
CA TRP A 68 -13.01 -2.03 -17.39
C TRP A 68 -14.07 -1.05 -17.91
N GLY A 69 -14.39 0.01 -17.16
CA GLY A 69 -15.41 0.98 -17.52
C GLY A 69 -16.84 0.54 -17.22
N GLU A 70 -17.00 -0.36 -16.26
CA GLU A 70 -18.30 -0.90 -15.86
C GLU A 70 -19.00 -0.03 -14.82
N CYS A 71 -18.28 0.84 -14.11
CA CYS A 71 -18.84 1.71 -13.07
C CYS A 71 -18.05 3.01 -12.90
N GLU A 72 -18.66 3.97 -12.20
CA GLU A 72 -18.03 5.24 -11.84
C GLU A 72 -17.21 5.11 -10.54
N PRO A 73 -16.23 6.03 -10.28
CA PRO A 73 -15.33 5.94 -9.12
C PRO A 73 -16.07 5.89 -7.77
N GLU A 74 -17.18 6.63 -7.65
CA GLU A 74 -17.98 6.70 -6.43
C GLU A 74 -18.52 5.33 -6.00
N HIS A 75 -18.82 4.46 -6.96
CA HIS A 75 -19.42 3.15 -6.69
C HIS A 75 -18.42 2.20 -6.02
N ILE A 76 -17.13 2.38 -6.25
CA ILE A 76 -16.08 1.50 -5.68
C ILE A 76 -15.50 2.02 -4.37
N ILE A 77 -15.76 3.28 -3.99
CA ILE A 77 -15.28 3.86 -2.74
C ILE A 77 -16.18 3.44 -1.58
N LYS A 78 -15.62 2.69 -0.63
CA LYS A 78 -16.37 2.16 0.51
C LYS A 78 -15.93 2.83 1.81
N ARG A 79 -16.88 3.14 2.70
CA ARG A 79 -16.57 3.55 4.08
C ARG A 79 -16.11 2.37 4.88
N THR A 80 -15.15 2.57 5.77
CA THR A 80 -14.73 1.52 6.71
C THR A 80 -15.39 1.72 8.08
N ALA A 81 -15.57 0.64 8.82
CA ALA A 81 -16.04 0.71 10.20
C ALA A 81 -14.94 1.17 11.18
N ALA A 82 -13.67 1.13 10.76
CA ALA A 82 -12.53 1.42 11.63
C ALA A 82 -12.39 2.91 11.98
N ASN A 83 -12.69 3.80 11.03
CA ASN A 83 -12.64 5.25 11.23
C ASN A 83 -13.48 5.97 10.16
N ASN A 84 -14.16 7.05 10.52
CA ASN A 84 -15.00 7.83 9.59
C ASN A 84 -14.21 8.53 8.47
N ASN A 85 -12.92 8.78 8.68
CA ASN A 85 -12.02 9.40 7.71
C ASN A 85 -11.24 8.38 6.89
N LEU A 86 -11.43 7.06 7.13
CA LEU A 86 -10.79 5.99 6.38
C LEU A 86 -11.77 5.37 5.39
N PHE A 87 -11.38 5.40 4.13
CA PHE A 87 -12.12 4.78 3.02
C PHE A 87 -11.27 3.66 2.42
N PHE A 88 -11.94 2.71 1.80
CA PHE A 88 -11.31 1.56 1.16
C PHE A 88 -11.85 1.37 -0.25
N ILE A 89 -10.97 1.07 -1.19
CA ILE A 89 -11.31 0.66 -2.55
C ILE A 89 -10.76 -0.75 -2.75
N PRO A 90 -11.63 -1.77 -2.83
CA PRO A 90 -11.20 -3.16 -3.04
C PRO A 90 -10.72 -3.38 -4.48
N SER A 91 -9.98 -4.47 -4.71
CA SER A 91 -9.53 -4.87 -6.03
C SER A 91 -10.68 -5.16 -7.01
N GLY A 92 -11.79 -5.70 -6.52
CA GLY A 92 -12.87 -6.23 -7.36
C GLY A 92 -12.56 -7.64 -7.88
N PRO A 93 -13.22 -8.09 -8.97
CA PRO A 93 -12.95 -9.36 -9.62
C PRO A 93 -11.51 -9.44 -10.15
N LEU A 94 -10.92 -10.63 -10.10
CA LEU A 94 -9.55 -10.84 -10.58
C LEU A 94 -9.50 -10.74 -12.12
N PRO A 95 -8.69 -9.83 -12.67
CA PRO A 95 -8.51 -9.72 -14.11
C PRO A 95 -7.59 -10.83 -14.66
N GLU A 96 -7.75 -11.18 -15.93
CA GLU A 96 -6.86 -12.11 -16.62
C GLU A 96 -5.46 -11.49 -16.82
N ASN A 97 -5.38 -10.19 -17.07
CA ASN A 97 -4.15 -9.44 -17.34
C ASN A 97 -3.99 -8.25 -16.36
N PRO A 98 -3.61 -8.49 -15.08
CA PRO A 98 -3.53 -7.45 -14.06
C PRO A 98 -2.62 -6.28 -14.43
N SER A 99 -1.41 -6.55 -14.92
CA SER A 99 -0.41 -5.52 -15.22
C SER A 99 -0.84 -4.62 -16.40
N GLU A 100 -1.56 -5.15 -17.37
CA GLU A 100 -2.09 -4.37 -18.50
C GLU A 100 -3.13 -3.34 -18.02
N LEU A 101 -4.02 -3.75 -17.10
CA LEU A 101 -5.00 -2.85 -16.49
C LEU A 101 -4.33 -1.71 -15.71
N LEU A 102 -3.24 -1.99 -15.00
CA LEU A 102 -2.49 -0.98 -14.26
C LEU A 102 -1.77 0.04 -15.16
N MET A 103 -1.52 -0.30 -16.41
CA MET A 103 -0.93 0.62 -17.41
C MET A 103 -1.97 1.51 -18.11
N SER A 104 -3.26 1.28 -17.87
CA SER A 104 -4.34 2.02 -18.54
C SER A 104 -4.40 3.49 -18.10
N ASP A 105 -4.86 4.36 -19.00
CA ASP A 105 -5.11 5.77 -18.66
C ASP A 105 -6.23 5.92 -17.63
N LYS A 106 -7.18 4.98 -17.58
CA LYS A 106 -8.22 4.95 -16.54
C LYS A 106 -7.68 4.88 -15.12
N LEU A 107 -6.54 4.24 -14.88
CA LEU A 107 -5.91 4.28 -13.56
C LEU A 107 -5.42 5.69 -13.21
N LYS A 108 -4.86 6.41 -14.17
CA LYS A 108 -4.43 7.80 -13.96
C LYS A 108 -5.63 8.71 -13.66
N GLU A 109 -6.75 8.51 -14.40
CA GLU A 109 -8.00 9.23 -14.15
C GLU A 109 -8.55 8.95 -12.74
N LEU A 110 -8.54 7.68 -12.31
CA LEU A 110 -8.94 7.31 -10.95
C LEU A 110 -8.06 8.00 -9.90
N LEU A 111 -6.74 7.96 -10.05
CA LEU A 111 -5.83 8.60 -9.10
C LEU A 111 -6.03 10.12 -9.06
N ALA A 112 -6.26 10.78 -10.19
CA ALA A 112 -6.57 12.20 -10.25
C ALA A 112 -7.90 12.52 -9.53
N TYR A 113 -8.95 11.74 -9.76
CA TYR A 113 -10.22 11.86 -9.04
C TYR A 113 -10.04 11.71 -7.52
N LEU A 114 -9.25 10.72 -7.09
CA LEU A 114 -8.96 10.49 -5.67
C LEU A 114 -8.13 11.62 -5.05
N GLU A 115 -7.23 12.24 -5.81
CA GLU A 115 -6.45 13.41 -5.34
C GLU A 115 -7.36 14.62 -5.04
N GLU A 116 -8.46 14.78 -5.74
CA GLU A 116 -9.42 15.84 -5.45
C GLU A 116 -10.25 15.55 -4.19
N ALA A 117 -10.59 14.27 -3.97
CA ALA A 117 -11.52 13.83 -2.94
C ALA A 117 -10.88 13.52 -1.58
N PHE A 118 -9.56 13.23 -1.53
CA PHE A 118 -8.85 12.74 -0.35
C PHE A 118 -7.55 13.51 -0.09
N ASP A 119 -7.15 13.61 1.18
CA ASP A 119 -5.87 14.22 1.58
C ASP A 119 -4.69 13.29 1.33
N ILE A 120 -4.90 11.98 1.50
CA ILE A 120 -3.87 10.95 1.37
C ILE A 120 -4.45 9.71 0.68
N ILE A 121 -3.68 9.19 -0.27
CA ILE A 121 -3.99 7.95 -0.99
C ILE A 121 -2.89 6.94 -0.66
N ILE A 122 -3.27 5.80 -0.05
CA ILE A 122 -2.36 4.67 0.21
C ILE A 122 -2.67 3.57 -0.79
N ILE A 123 -1.65 3.12 -1.50
CA ILE A 123 -1.76 2.09 -2.54
C ILE A 123 -1.04 0.83 -2.07
N ASP A 124 -1.76 -0.27 -1.86
CA ASP A 124 -1.20 -1.60 -1.62
C ASP A 124 -1.01 -2.33 -2.96
N SER A 125 0.21 -2.60 -3.36
CA SER A 125 0.55 -3.22 -4.65
C SER A 125 1.08 -4.64 -4.50
N ALA A 126 1.25 -5.35 -5.62
CA ALA A 126 1.95 -6.64 -5.66
C ALA A 126 3.43 -6.51 -5.25
N PRO A 127 4.09 -7.62 -4.82
CA PRO A 127 5.53 -7.63 -4.57
C PRO A 127 6.34 -7.29 -5.85
N ALA A 128 7.31 -6.40 -5.72
CA ALA A 128 8.09 -5.85 -6.84
C ALA A 128 8.93 -6.88 -7.60
N THR A 129 9.33 -7.98 -6.94
CA THR A 129 10.14 -9.03 -7.58
C THR A 129 9.32 -10.06 -8.35
N LEU A 130 8.01 -10.13 -8.12
CA LEU A 130 7.12 -11.06 -8.79
C LEU A 130 6.46 -10.43 -10.02
N LEU A 131 6.16 -9.14 -9.94
CA LEU A 131 5.46 -8.38 -10.98
C LEU A 131 6.09 -7.00 -11.11
N SER A 132 6.13 -6.47 -12.33
CA SER A 132 6.61 -5.11 -12.61
C SER A 132 5.65 -4.00 -12.12
N ASP A 133 4.54 -4.36 -11.50
CA ASP A 133 3.45 -3.45 -11.12
C ASP A 133 3.93 -2.30 -10.23
N ALA A 134 4.82 -2.57 -9.25
CA ALA A 134 5.37 -1.52 -8.40
C ALA A 134 6.15 -0.46 -9.19
N TYR A 135 6.85 -0.86 -10.25
CA TYR A 135 7.61 0.06 -11.12
C TYR A 135 6.69 0.86 -12.04
N VAL A 136 5.54 0.30 -12.43
CA VAL A 136 4.50 1.01 -13.19
C VAL A 136 3.79 2.04 -12.31
N LEU A 137 3.50 1.68 -11.06
CA LEU A 137 2.76 2.52 -10.11
C LEU A 137 3.62 3.61 -9.46
N SER A 138 4.91 3.33 -9.22
CA SER A 138 5.80 4.23 -8.49
C SER A 138 5.93 5.63 -9.11
N PRO A 139 6.05 5.81 -10.45
CA PRO A 139 6.07 7.13 -11.08
C PRO A 139 4.78 7.94 -10.87
N LEU A 140 3.66 7.28 -10.58
CA LEU A 140 2.38 7.92 -10.29
C LEU A 140 2.24 8.35 -8.82
N CYS A 141 3.21 8.00 -7.96
CA CYS A 141 3.19 8.21 -6.53
C CYS A 141 4.29 9.17 -6.08
N ASP A 142 4.11 9.83 -4.92
CA ASP A 142 5.08 10.78 -4.35
C ASP A 142 6.18 10.08 -3.56
N VAL A 143 5.86 8.92 -2.99
CA VAL A 143 6.79 8.11 -2.20
C VAL A 143 6.45 6.63 -2.33
N THR A 144 7.49 5.78 -2.35
CA THR A 144 7.36 4.33 -2.31
C THR A 144 7.90 3.79 -0.99
N LEU A 145 7.05 3.12 -0.21
CA LEU A 145 7.44 2.37 0.98
C LEU A 145 7.72 0.93 0.59
N TYR A 146 8.98 0.54 0.72
CA TYR A 146 9.44 -0.81 0.41
C TYR A 146 9.56 -1.63 1.69
N VAL A 147 8.65 -2.57 1.89
CA VAL A 147 8.57 -3.36 3.12
C VAL A 147 9.50 -4.56 3.04
N VAL A 148 10.37 -4.69 4.03
CA VAL A 148 11.25 -5.84 4.25
C VAL A 148 10.98 -6.42 5.63
N LYS A 149 11.11 -7.75 5.79
CA LYS A 149 10.73 -8.42 7.04
C LYS A 149 11.93 -9.08 7.70
N HIS A 150 12.08 -8.81 8.99
CA HIS A 150 13.14 -9.39 9.83
C HIS A 150 13.14 -10.92 9.76
N LYS A 151 14.30 -11.53 9.53
CA LYS A 151 14.52 -12.99 9.41
C LYS A 151 13.70 -13.69 8.31
N PHE A 152 13.10 -12.93 7.40
CA PHE A 152 12.33 -13.47 6.30
C PHE A 152 12.87 -13.01 4.95
N THR A 153 13.11 -11.72 4.76
CA THR A 153 13.69 -11.19 3.53
C THR A 153 15.16 -11.60 3.40
N PRO A 154 15.55 -12.34 2.35
CA PRO A 154 16.96 -12.67 2.11
C PRO A 154 17.80 -11.42 1.84
N LYS A 155 19.04 -11.38 2.34
CA LYS A 155 19.95 -10.24 2.11
C LYS A 155 20.19 -9.95 0.63
N SER A 156 20.25 -10.98 -0.19
CA SER A 156 20.45 -10.86 -1.63
C SER A 156 19.39 -9.99 -2.33
N TYR A 157 18.16 -9.93 -1.78
CA TYR A 157 17.13 -9.03 -2.30
C TYR A 157 17.41 -7.56 -1.97
N LEU A 158 18.01 -7.28 -0.80
CA LEU A 158 18.41 -5.92 -0.44
C LEU A 158 19.62 -5.45 -1.24
N GLU A 159 20.57 -6.33 -1.52
CA GLU A 159 21.75 -6.04 -2.35
C GLU A 159 21.33 -5.72 -3.79
N ARG A 160 20.38 -6.47 -4.33
CA ARG A 160 19.82 -6.20 -5.66
C ARG A 160 18.93 -4.96 -5.70
N LEU A 161 18.31 -4.59 -4.60
CA LEU A 161 17.39 -3.46 -4.56
C LEU A 161 18.04 -2.15 -4.99
N ASP A 162 19.29 -1.90 -4.62
CA ASP A 162 20.05 -0.73 -5.04
C ASP A 162 20.33 -0.75 -6.55
N GLU A 163 20.67 -1.92 -7.10
CA GLU A 163 20.92 -2.11 -8.53
C GLU A 163 19.62 -1.95 -9.33
N GLU A 164 18.56 -2.63 -8.92
CA GLU A 164 17.23 -2.57 -9.54
C GLU A 164 16.60 -1.19 -9.41
N ASN A 165 16.75 -0.52 -8.27
CA ASN A 165 16.23 0.83 -8.08
C ASN A 165 16.98 1.85 -8.92
N SER A 166 18.28 1.67 -9.13
CA SER A 166 19.08 2.51 -10.03
C SER A 166 18.64 2.36 -11.49
N ALA A 167 18.17 1.18 -11.90
CA ALA A 167 17.67 0.90 -13.24
C ALA A 167 16.20 1.30 -13.44
N ASN A 168 15.32 1.06 -12.46
CA ASN A 168 13.87 1.17 -12.58
C ASN A 168 13.23 2.28 -11.74
N GLN A 169 14.01 2.99 -10.92
CA GLN A 169 13.64 4.20 -10.19
C GLN A 169 12.29 4.13 -9.46
N LEU A 170 12.26 3.39 -8.34
CA LEU A 170 11.15 3.53 -7.38
C LEU A 170 11.19 4.93 -6.76
N ASN A 171 10.20 5.74 -7.07
CA ASN A 171 10.18 7.16 -6.71
C ASN A 171 10.24 7.39 -5.20
N ASN A 172 11.20 8.19 -4.72
CA ASN A 172 11.40 8.51 -3.30
C ASN A 172 11.32 7.29 -2.38
N MET A 173 11.94 6.17 -2.76
CA MET A 173 11.87 4.92 -2.01
C MET A 173 12.36 5.08 -0.56
N ARG A 174 11.62 4.48 0.37
CA ARG A 174 11.96 4.36 1.80
C ARG A 174 11.73 2.93 2.25
N ILE A 175 12.66 2.39 3.02
CA ILE A 175 12.58 1.01 3.55
C ILE A 175 11.78 1.03 4.85
N VAL A 176 10.81 0.12 4.96
CA VAL A 176 10.07 -0.17 6.18
C VAL A 176 10.49 -1.55 6.69
N PHE A 177 11.16 -1.60 7.83
CA PHE A 177 11.62 -2.85 8.43
C PHE A 177 10.55 -3.42 9.36
N ASN A 178 9.85 -4.44 8.89
CA ASN A 178 8.70 -5.06 9.56
C ASN A 178 9.08 -6.31 10.36
N GLY A 179 8.23 -6.69 11.32
CA GLY A 179 8.33 -7.95 12.06
C GLY A 179 9.58 -8.06 12.95
N ILE A 180 10.07 -6.96 13.48
CA ILE A 180 11.24 -6.95 14.38
C ILE A 180 10.89 -7.76 15.63
N GLN A 181 11.66 -8.83 15.86
CA GLN A 181 11.60 -9.59 17.09
C GLN A 181 12.61 -9.01 18.08
N SER A 182 12.17 -8.69 19.30
CA SER A 182 13.09 -8.34 20.38
C SER A 182 14.04 -9.51 20.58
N ARG A 183 15.36 -9.26 20.54
CA ARG A 183 16.32 -10.22 21.06
C ARG A 183 16.02 -10.31 22.55
N GLY A 184 15.63 -11.49 23.03
CA GLY A 184 15.47 -11.74 24.46
C GLY A 184 16.77 -11.30 25.16
N PHE A 185 16.71 -10.20 25.88
CA PHE A 185 17.81 -9.81 26.75
C PHE A 185 17.82 -10.83 27.89
N THR A 186 18.93 -11.56 27.99
CA THR A 186 19.32 -12.24 29.24
C THR A 186 19.18 -11.26 30.39
N LYS A 187 18.82 -11.75 31.56
CA LYS A 187 18.36 -11.14 32.82
C LYS A 187 19.05 -9.87 33.38
N ASN A 188 19.93 -9.19 32.64
CA ASN A 188 20.63 -7.98 33.10
C ASN A 188 20.69 -6.93 31.96
N GLY A 189 19.61 -6.20 31.73
CA GLY A 189 19.65 -5.09 30.79
C GLY A 189 18.40 -4.24 30.87
N TYR A 190 18.55 -2.98 31.16
CA TYR A 190 17.52 -1.96 31.19
C TYR A 190 16.71 -1.95 29.91
N GLY A 191 15.50 -2.50 29.94
CA GLY A 191 14.56 -2.49 28.83
C GLY A 191 13.54 -1.39 28.99
N TYR A 192 13.49 -0.41 28.09
CA TYR A 192 12.29 0.40 27.87
C TYR A 192 11.25 -0.49 27.17
N GLY A 193 10.46 -1.17 27.98
CA GLY A 193 9.29 -1.91 27.52
C GLY A 193 8.06 -1.03 27.56
N TYR A 194 7.61 -0.52 26.41
CA TYR A 194 6.23 -0.11 26.29
C TYR A 194 5.37 -1.36 26.06
N GLY A 195 4.94 -1.97 27.15
CA GLY A 195 3.91 -2.99 27.10
C GLY A 195 2.55 -2.32 27.05
N TYR A 196 1.88 -2.37 25.91
CA TYR A 196 0.42 -2.27 25.86
C TYR A 196 -0.12 -3.70 25.84
N GLY A 197 -0.55 -4.17 27.02
CA GLY A 197 -1.42 -5.31 27.13
C GLY A 197 -2.87 -4.85 27.00
N TYR A 198 -3.60 -5.48 26.10
CA TYR A 198 -5.05 -5.76 26.17
C TYR A 198 -5.26 -7.17 25.61
#